data_9d1060922b34f87e202085903150532d
#
_entry.id   9d1060922b34f87e202085903150532d
#
_cell.length_a   1.000
_cell.length_b   1.000
_cell.length_c   1.000
_cell.angle_alpha   90.00
_cell.angle_beta   90.00
_cell.angle_gamma   90.00
#
_symmetry.space_group_name_H-M   'P 1'
#
loop_
_entity.id
_entity.type
_entity.pdbx_description
1 polymer ?
#
loop_
_entity_poly.entity_id
_entity_poly.type
_entity_poly.pdbx_seq_one_letter_code
_entity_poly.pdbx_strand_id
1 'polypeptide(L)'
;MKSAKDSRIYAEKMAKILFFMRICLSLQKLNLKMKEDSEKRIQSPEQLPDHLRVTYIPTYLLAAASALLLVAFIVWGILGNVSDKAYYSGVVFPVQGTTDITLPNSGVVRTMLVHNGDSVHDGQAIAMVSIGNSHSFLTSTVTGLVISTKADNEPFEAFDPIVSVVDGDADSQKQQSTQLIAYADNEAQRDLQVGMEAQVWPADEKRDEIGYVRGRIIQVVRYPVDADDVRQRLKSDVLAQRLLGEGQKVVYEVIIDLQRNPSDPTSYDWSFGQPDDVSMGIGTYCSVLTETRRRSMFQYLFEASRTHFRNLKLKFE
;
A
#
# COMPACT_ATOMS: atom_id res chain seq x y z
N MET A 1 -10.29 6.06 -9.49
CA MET A 1 -11.00 7.23 -8.90
C MET A 1 -10.31 7.83 -7.66
N LYS A 2 -9.48 7.11 -6.92
CA LYS A 2 -8.74 7.63 -5.73
C LYS A 2 -7.57 8.57 -6.09
N SER A 3 -6.83 8.29 -7.16
CA SER A 3 -5.69 9.13 -7.63
C SER A 3 -6.08 10.58 -7.98
N ALA A 4 -7.32 10.80 -8.46
CA ALA A 4 -7.82 12.15 -8.76
C ALA A 4 -8.18 12.95 -7.49
N LYS A 5 -8.38 12.30 -6.36
CA LYS A 5 -8.73 12.96 -5.09
C LYS A 5 -7.49 13.48 -4.37
N ASP A 6 -6.40 12.71 -4.43
CA ASP A 6 -5.11 13.11 -3.84
C ASP A 6 -4.47 14.24 -4.61
N SER A 7 -4.53 14.24 -5.95
CA SER A 7 -4.07 15.36 -6.77
C SER A 7 -4.85 16.66 -6.51
N ARG A 8 -6.15 16.59 -6.14
CA ARG A 8 -6.94 17.76 -5.72
C ARG A 8 -6.50 18.33 -4.39
N ILE A 9 -6.16 17.50 -3.41
CA ILE A 9 -5.71 17.94 -2.08
C ILE A 9 -4.34 18.63 -2.19
N TYR A 10 -3.45 18.11 -3.03
CA TYR A 10 -2.14 18.74 -3.29
C TYR A 10 -2.28 20.05 -4.09
N ALA A 11 -3.17 20.10 -5.08
CA ALA A 11 -3.46 21.32 -5.81
C ALA A 11 -4.05 22.41 -4.89
N GLU A 12 -4.90 22.05 -3.95
CA GLU A 12 -5.48 23.00 -2.97
C GLU A 12 -4.43 23.51 -1.97
N LYS A 13 -3.52 22.67 -1.51
CA LYS A 13 -2.38 23.10 -0.65
C LYS A 13 -1.42 24.02 -1.41
N MET A 14 -1.11 23.70 -2.67
CA MET A 14 -0.26 24.56 -3.52
C MET A 14 -0.95 25.90 -3.82
N ALA A 15 -2.25 25.90 -4.06
CA ALA A 15 -3.01 27.13 -4.26
C ALA A 15 -3.00 28.03 -3.01
N LYS A 16 -3.06 27.46 -1.81
CA LYS A 16 -2.94 28.21 -0.55
C LYS A 16 -1.55 28.81 -0.35
N ILE A 17 -0.48 28.09 -0.71
CA ILE A 17 0.91 28.61 -0.65
C ILE A 17 1.10 29.74 -1.66
N LEU A 18 0.63 29.58 -2.90
CA LEU A 18 0.68 30.62 -3.92
C LEU A 18 -0.17 31.83 -3.56
N PHE A 19 -1.33 31.63 -2.93
CA PHE A 19 -2.16 32.70 -2.40
C PHE A 19 -1.46 33.49 -1.30
N PHE A 20 -0.78 32.81 -0.37
CA PHE A 20 -0.01 33.44 0.70
C PHE A 20 1.18 34.24 0.15
N MET A 21 1.90 33.69 -0.84
CA MET A 21 3.00 34.36 -1.53
C MET A 21 2.51 35.59 -2.30
N ARG A 22 1.32 35.53 -2.90
CA ARG A 22 0.69 36.67 -3.59
C ARG A 22 0.25 37.77 -2.63
N ILE A 23 -0.23 37.41 -1.44
CA ILE A 23 -0.52 38.37 -0.35
C ILE A 23 0.75 39.05 0.12
N CYS A 24 1.83 38.30 0.34
CA CYS A 24 3.13 38.85 0.77
C CYS A 24 3.68 39.84 -0.26
N LEU A 25 3.62 39.51 -1.56
CA LEU A 25 4.00 40.39 -2.66
C LEU A 25 3.09 41.64 -2.77
N SER A 26 1.79 41.52 -2.50
CA SER A 26 0.86 42.65 -2.52
C SER A 26 1.10 43.58 -1.34
N LEU A 27 1.44 43.06 -0.15
CA LEU A 27 1.82 43.85 1.03
C LEU A 27 3.14 44.61 0.78
N GLN A 28 4.11 43.99 0.12
CA GLN A 28 5.36 44.62 -0.26
C GLN A 28 5.14 45.75 -1.29
N LYS A 29 4.24 45.56 -2.27
CA LYS A 29 3.85 46.64 -3.22
C LYS A 29 3.10 47.77 -2.52
N LEU A 30 2.25 47.48 -1.54
CA LEU A 30 1.53 48.47 -0.76
C LEU A 30 2.49 49.33 0.08
N ASN A 31 3.51 48.68 0.66
CA ASN A 31 4.53 49.36 1.44
C ASN A 31 5.42 50.29 0.59
N LEU A 32 5.77 49.88 -0.64
CA LEU A 32 6.49 50.70 -1.61
C LEU A 32 5.65 51.91 -2.08
N LYS A 33 4.33 51.68 -2.31
CA LYS A 33 3.41 52.76 -2.73
C LYS A 33 3.17 53.80 -1.63
N MET A 34 3.06 53.35 -0.36
CA MET A 34 2.96 54.26 0.80
C MET A 34 4.22 55.08 1.00
N LYS A 35 5.40 54.53 0.67
CA LYS A 35 6.68 55.24 0.72
C LYS A 35 6.75 56.30 -0.37
N GLU A 36 6.25 56.04 -1.58
CA GLU A 36 6.24 56.98 -2.70
C GLU A 36 5.24 58.12 -2.48
N ASP A 37 4.09 57.88 -1.86
CA ASP A 37 3.11 58.88 -1.50
C ASP A 37 3.54 59.79 -0.33
N SER A 38 4.39 59.26 0.59
CA SER A 38 4.97 60.06 1.67
C SER A 38 6.09 61.00 1.17
N GLU A 39 6.86 60.59 0.15
CA GLU A 39 7.89 61.44 -0.46
C GLU A 39 7.27 62.59 -1.30
N LYS A 40 6.12 62.40 -1.92
CA LYS A 40 5.42 63.44 -2.70
C LYS A 40 4.75 64.54 -1.87
N ARG A 41 4.59 64.34 -0.54
CA ARG A 41 4.00 65.36 0.35
C ARG A 41 5.00 66.33 0.96
N ILE A 42 6.31 66.15 0.71
CA ILE A 42 7.38 66.97 1.25
C ILE A 42 8.04 67.77 0.12
N GLN A 43 7.23 68.56 -0.58
CA GLN A 43 7.73 69.66 -1.44
C GLN A 43 7.13 70.97 -0.99
N SER A 44 7.53 71.44 0.19
CA SER A 44 7.44 72.84 0.58
C SER A 44 8.79 73.25 1.10
N PRO A 45 9.49 74.23 0.47
CA PRO A 45 10.86 74.57 0.81
C PRO A 45 10.91 75.66 1.88
N GLU A 46 10.37 75.40 3.06
CA GLU A 46 10.65 76.26 4.25
C GLU A 46 10.37 75.48 5.51
N GLN A 47 11.45 75.31 6.25
CA GLN A 47 11.65 74.73 7.62
C GLN A 47 12.27 73.35 7.65
N LEU A 48 13.60 73.34 7.61
CA LEU A 48 14.40 72.28 8.13
C LEU A 48 14.43 72.35 9.66
N PRO A 49 13.85 71.41 10.39
CA PRO A 49 14.39 70.95 11.66
C PRO A 49 15.21 69.69 11.43
N ASP A 50 16.45 69.78 11.75
CA ASP A 50 17.54 68.80 11.70
C ASP A 50 17.33 67.58 12.62
N HIS A 51 16.16 67.02 12.71
CA HIS A 51 15.86 65.86 13.54
C HIS A 51 14.85 64.90 12.93
N LEU A 52 15.22 64.26 11.82
CA LEU A 52 14.51 63.02 11.43
C LEU A 52 15.49 61.96 10.92
N ARG A 53 16.46 61.57 11.76
CA ARG A 53 16.90 60.18 11.74
C ARG A 53 15.83 59.32 12.41
N VAL A 54 14.70 59.18 11.79
CA VAL A 54 13.75 58.15 12.19
C VAL A 54 14.20 56.83 11.55
N THR A 55 15.30 56.32 12.07
CA THR A 55 15.56 54.88 11.97
C THR A 55 14.48 54.20 12.78
N TYR A 56 13.39 53.87 12.08
CA TYR A 56 12.29 53.13 12.68
C TYR A 56 12.82 51.78 13.16
N ILE A 57 13.13 51.71 14.44
CA ILE A 57 13.38 50.42 15.15
C ILE A 57 12.38 49.34 14.70
N PRO A 58 11.08 49.63 14.51
CA PRO A 58 10.12 48.63 14.00
C PRO A 58 10.40 48.10 12.58
N THR A 59 11.02 48.88 11.68
CA THR A 59 11.37 48.36 10.33
C THR A 59 12.51 47.35 10.39
N TYR A 60 13.49 47.54 11.23
CA TYR A 60 14.57 46.55 11.45
C TYR A 60 14.05 45.32 12.17
N LEU A 61 13.12 45.45 13.11
CA LEU A 61 12.45 44.32 13.76
C LEU A 61 11.60 43.52 12.76
N LEU A 62 10.87 44.20 11.88
CA LEU A 62 10.08 43.53 10.84
C LEU A 62 11.00 42.81 9.83
N ALA A 63 12.11 43.44 9.42
CA ALA A 63 13.08 42.82 8.53
C ALA A 63 13.77 41.62 9.19
N ALA A 64 14.15 41.74 10.47
CA ALA A 64 14.74 40.64 11.23
C ALA A 64 13.73 39.47 11.41
N ALA A 65 12.47 39.76 11.72
CA ALA A 65 11.42 38.76 11.83
C ALA A 65 11.15 38.04 10.50
N SER A 66 11.12 38.79 9.38
CA SER A 66 10.94 38.20 8.05
C SER A 66 12.13 37.34 7.63
N ALA A 67 13.36 37.78 7.95
CA ALA A 67 14.58 37.00 7.71
C ALA A 67 14.59 35.69 8.54
N LEU A 68 14.21 35.77 9.81
CA LEU A 68 14.10 34.60 10.69
C LEU A 68 13.05 33.61 10.22
N LEU A 69 11.88 34.08 9.78
CA LEU A 69 10.83 33.26 9.17
C LEU A 69 11.32 32.56 7.88
N LEU A 70 12.10 33.27 7.06
CA LEU A 70 12.65 32.72 5.82
C LEU A 70 13.69 31.64 6.14
N VAL A 71 14.58 31.88 7.12
CA VAL A 71 15.53 30.86 7.59
C VAL A 71 14.80 29.65 8.17
N ALA A 72 13.79 29.85 9.01
CA ALA A 72 12.99 28.79 9.57
C ALA A 72 12.30 27.96 8.47
N PHE A 73 11.78 28.62 7.42
CA PHE A 73 11.18 27.97 6.26
C PHE A 73 12.19 27.12 5.46
N ILE A 74 13.41 27.64 5.26
CA ILE A 74 14.49 26.91 4.60
C ILE A 74 14.89 25.70 5.43
N VAL A 75 15.11 25.87 6.72
CA VAL A 75 15.47 24.77 7.64
C VAL A 75 14.36 23.70 7.67
N TRP A 76 13.09 24.12 7.77
CA TRP A 76 11.97 23.20 7.71
C TRP A 76 11.87 22.45 6.37
N GLY A 77 12.14 23.13 5.24
CA GLY A 77 12.14 22.52 3.91
C GLY A 77 13.26 21.50 3.69
N ILE A 78 14.43 21.68 4.38
CA ILE A 78 15.54 20.72 4.31
C ILE A 78 15.32 19.54 5.26
N LEU A 79 14.85 19.81 6.50
CA LEU A 79 14.65 18.79 7.53
C LEU A 79 13.30 18.06 7.38
N GLY A 80 12.32 18.71 6.75
CA GLY A 80 11.00 18.13 6.50
C GLY A 80 11.09 16.96 5.53
N ASN A 81 10.66 15.77 5.99
CA ASN A 81 10.61 14.57 5.17
C ASN A 81 9.17 14.27 4.80
N VAL A 82 8.93 13.99 3.53
CA VAL A 82 7.67 13.43 3.01
C VAL A 82 7.95 12.00 2.60
N SER A 83 7.21 11.06 3.17
CA SER A 83 7.27 9.66 2.75
C SER A 83 6.21 9.38 1.68
N ASP A 84 6.64 8.83 0.55
CA ASP A 84 5.75 8.27 -0.45
C ASP A 84 5.24 6.92 0.06
N LYS A 85 3.95 6.65 -0.14
CA LYS A 85 3.29 5.44 0.35
C LYS A 85 2.76 4.64 -0.84
N ALA A 86 3.14 3.37 -0.90
CA ALA A 86 2.59 2.42 -1.85
C ALA A 86 1.46 1.62 -1.17
N TYR A 87 0.30 1.55 -1.83
CA TYR A 87 -0.85 0.74 -1.40
C TYR A 87 -1.05 -0.37 -2.41
N TYR A 88 -1.13 -1.59 -1.93
CA TYR A 88 -1.39 -2.77 -2.73
C TYR A 88 -2.12 -3.81 -1.87
N SER A 89 -2.54 -4.92 -2.46
CA SER A 89 -3.34 -5.94 -1.78
C SER A 89 -2.68 -7.31 -1.88
N GLY A 90 -2.96 -8.16 -0.91
CA GLY A 90 -2.43 -9.51 -0.86
C GLY A 90 -3.32 -10.47 -0.09
N VAL A 91 -2.89 -11.71 -0.02
CA VAL A 91 -3.55 -12.79 0.71
C VAL A 91 -2.54 -13.47 1.64
N VAL A 92 -2.97 -13.77 2.85
CA VAL A 92 -2.17 -14.54 3.80
C VAL A 92 -2.08 -15.99 3.30
N PHE A 93 -0.86 -16.49 3.15
CA PHE A 93 -0.57 -17.80 2.61
C PHE A 93 0.52 -18.53 3.42
N PRO A 94 0.48 -19.87 3.54
CA PRO A 94 1.51 -20.60 4.27
C PRO A 94 2.84 -20.62 3.51
N VAL A 95 3.96 -20.50 4.22
CA VAL A 95 5.31 -20.55 3.61
C VAL A 95 5.58 -21.92 2.99
N GLN A 96 5.06 -22.99 3.57
CA GLN A 96 5.29 -24.37 3.11
C GLN A 96 4.49 -24.70 1.83
N GLY A 97 3.56 -23.82 1.41
CA GLY A 97 2.72 -24.08 0.26
C GLY A 97 1.55 -25.00 0.57
N THR A 98 1.10 -25.72 -0.45
CA THR A 98 -0.07 -26.61 -0.40
C THR A 98 0.28 -27.98 -0.98
N THR A 99 -0.34 -29.02 -0.45
CA THR A 99 -0.28 -30.37 -1.02
C THR A 99 -1.52 -30.57 -1.91
N ASP A 100 -1.27 -30.83 -3.19
CA ASP A 100 -2.31 -31.11 -4.16
C ASP A 100 -2.61 -32.61 -4.19
N ILE A 101 -3.86 -33.01 -3.93
CA ILE A 101 -4.32 -34.37 -4.01
C ILE A 101 -4.81 -34.63 -5.44
N THR A 102 -4.08 -35.49 -6.14
CA THR A 102 -4.29 -35.78 -7.57
C THR A 102 -4.49 -37.25 -7.81
N LEU A 103 -5.00 -37.62 -8.99
CA LEU A 103 -5.12 -39.02 -9.47
C LEU A 103 -4.32 -39.19 -10.75
N PRO A 104 -3.73 -40.38 -10.98
CA PRO A 104 -2.97 -40.68 -12.20
C PRO A 104 -3.85 -40.91 -13.43
N ASN A 105 -5.16 -41.02 -13.26
CA ASN A 105 -6.11 -41.25 -14.33
C ASN A 105 -7.12 -40.11 -14.45
N SER A 106 -7.59 -39.83 -15.63
CA SER A 106 -8.68 -38.90 -15.88
C SER A 106 -10.02 -39.44 -15.44
N GLY A 107 -10.93 -38.55 -15.03
CA GLY A 107 -12.24 -38.95 -14.55
C GLY A 107 -13.18 -37.78 -14.31
N VAL A 108 -14.21 -38.00 -13.49
CA VAL A 108 -15.18 -36.98 -13.09
C VAL A 108 -15.40 -37.07 -11.59
N VAL A 109 -15.35 -35.92 -10.91
CA VAL A 109 -15.75 -35.79 -9.50
C VAL A 109 -17.27 -35.94 -9.46
N ARG A 110 -17.79 -36.99 -8.81
CA ARG A 110 -19.24 -37.19 -8.69
C ARG A 110 -19.84 -36.37 -7.58
N THR A 111 -19.19 -36.40 -6.42
CA THR A 111 -19.66 -35.67 -5.26
C THR A 111 -18.42 -35.26 -4.42
N MET A 112 -18.31 -34.03 -4.10
CA MET A 112 -17.33 -33.53 -3.15
C MET A 112 -17.89 -33.70 -1.73
N LEU A 113 -17.10 -34.27 -0.82
CA LEU A 113 -17.50 -34.52 0.57
C LEU A 113 -16.96 -33.43 1.53
N VAL A 114 -16.08 -32.57 1.04
CA VAL A 114 -15.45 -31.49 1.79
C VAL A 114 -15.55 -30.18 1.02
N HIS A 115 -15.51 -29.07 1.74
CA HIS A 115 -15.58 -27.72 1.17
C HIS A 115 -14.34 -26.92 1.54
N ASN A 116 -14.13 -25.83 0.85
CA ASN A 116 -13.06 -24.88 1.20
C ASN A 116 -13.26 -24.37 2.62
N GLY A 117 -12.22 -24.47 3.44
CA GLY A 117 -12.23 -24.12 4.85
C GLY A 117 -12.45 -25.31 5.82
N ASP A 118 -12.74 -26.50 5.31
CA ASP A 118 -12.86 -27.68 6.14
C ASP A 118 -11.51 -28.24 6.55
N SER A 119 -11.40 -28.79 7.76
CA SER A 119 -10.25 -29.56 8.19
C SER A 119 -10.40 -31.02 7.82
N VAL A 120 -9.38 -31.61 7.23
CA VAL A 120 -9.32 -33.04 6.84
C VAL A 120 -8.18 -33.75 7.54
N HIS A 121 -8.36 -35.06 7.74
CA HIS A 121 -7.33 -35.92 8.34
C HIS A 121 -6.80 -36.89 7.28
N ASP A 122 -5.56 -37.36 7.48
CA ASP A 122 -4.99 -38.40 6.64
C ASP A 122 -5.90 -39.64 6.61
N GLY A 123 -6.16 -40.18 5.40
CA GLY A 123 -7.08 -41.28 5.18
C GLY A 123 -8.57 -40.93 5.14
N GLN A 124 -8.97 -39.68 5.42
CA GLN A 124 -10.37 -39.26 5.36
C GLN A 124 -10.84 -39.19 3.91
N ALA A 125 -12.06 -39.72 3.64
CA ALA A 125 -12.69 -39.61 2.33
C ALA A 125 -13.05 -38.13 2.05
N ILE A 126 -12.59 -37.58 0.92
CA ILE A 126 -12.76 -36.19 0.53
C ILE A 126 -13.63 -35.99 -0.70
N ALA A 127 -13.68 -36.99 -1.57
CA ALA A 127 -14.55 -36.99 -2.76
C ALA A 127 -14.91 -38.39 -3.20
N MET A 128 -16.03 -38.52 -3.92
CA MET A 128 -16.35 -39.68 -4.71
C MET A 128 -16.07 -39.40 -6.18
N VAL A 129 -15.21 -40.20 -6.80
CA VAL A 129 -14.76 -39.99 -8.18
C VAL A 129 -15.17 -41.18 -9.05
N SER A 130 -15.39 -40.92 -10.33
CA SER A 130 -15.69 -41.92 -11.35
C SER A 130 -14.56 -41.93 -12.38
N ILE A 131 -13.89 -43.08 -12.51
CA ILE A 131 -12.84 -43.34 -13.50
C ILE A 131 -13.33 -44.42 -14.43
N GLY A 132 -13.66 -44.06 -15.67
CA GLY A 132 -14.37 -44.97 -16.57
C GLY A 132 -15.73 -45.42 -16.01
N ASN A 133 -15.91 -46.73 -15.81
CA ASN A 133 -17.16 -47.32 -15.23
C ASN A 133 -17.03 -47.60 -13.71
N SER A 134 -15.91 -47.30 -13.10
CA SER A 134 -15.67 -47.59 -11.68
C SER A 134 -15.85 -46.32 -10.82
N HIS A 135 -16.45 -46.49 -9.64
CA HIS A 135 -16.57 -45.46 -8.64
C HIS A 135 -15.65 -45.79 -7.47
N SER A 136 -14.91 -44.81 -6.99
CA SER A 136 -14.03 -44.94 -5.82
C SER A 136 -14.05 -43.67 -4.96
N PHE A 137 -13.73 -43.85 -3.68
CA PHE A 137 -13.51 -42.72 -2.82
C PHE A 137 -12.04 -42.24 -2.96
N LEU A 138 -11.90 -40.95 -3.13
CA LEU A 138 -10.62 -40.28 -3.00
C LEU A 138 -10.42 -39.93 -1.53
N THR A 139 -9.26 -40.30 -0.97
CA THR A 139 -8.92 -40.03 0.42
C THR A 139 -7.83 -38.98 0.49
N SER A 140 -7.83 -38.19 1.57
CA SER A 140 -6.74 -37.29 1.85
C SER A 140 -5.46 -38.07 2.19
N THR A 141 -4.32 -37.59 1.71
CA THR A 141 -2.98 -38.11 2.02
C THR A 141 -2.29 -37.32 3.11
N VAL A 142 -2.92 -36.25 3.58
CA VAL A 142 -2.37 -35.33 4.58
C VAL A 142 -3.49 -34.87 5.52
N THR A 143 -3.09 -34.48 6.73
CA THR A 143 -3.97 -33.77 7.66
C THR A 143 -3.78 -32.27 7.46
N GLY A 144 -4.89 -31.51 7.28
CA GLY A 144 -4.76 -30.08 7.07
C GLY A 144 -6.06 -29.36 6.74
N LEU A 145 -5.93 -28.12 6.27
CA LEU A 145 -7.03 -27.24 5.87
C LEU A 145 -7.23 -27.28 4.35
N VAL A 146 -8.43 -27.55 3.91
CA VAL A 146 -8.81 -27.51 2.51
C VAL A 146 -8.93 -26.07 2.03
N ILE A 147 -8.19 -25.69 0.99
CA ILE A 147 -8.21 -24.33 0.42
C ILE A 147 -8.84 -24.26 -0.96
N SER A 148 -8.84 -25.37 -1.69
CA SER A 148 -9.46 -25.45 -3.03
C SER A 148 -9.99 -26.84 -3.29
N THR A 149 -11.18 -26.91 -3.89
CA THR A 149 -11.84 -28.14 -4.33
C THR A 149 -12.41 -27.95 -5.73
N LYS A 150 -12.42 -29.02 -6.52
CA LYS A 150 -13.21 -29.06 -7.76
C LYS A 150 -14.70 -29.11 -7.42
N ALA A 151 -15.53 -28.73 -8.40
CA ALA A 151 -16.97 -28.78 -8.24
C ALA A 151 -17.54 -30.20 -8.48
N ASP A 152 -18.77 -30.42 -7.99
CA ASP A 152 -19.52 -31.67 -8.31
C ASP A 152 -19.74 -31.78 -9.80
N ASN A 153 -19.55 -32.99 -10.33
CA ASN A 153 -19.62 -33.36 -11.75
C ASN A 153 -18.58 -32.65 -12.64
N GLU A 154 -17.55 -32.06 -12.06
CA GLU A 154 -16.43 -31.47 -12.81
C GLU A 154 -15.50 -32.59 -13.32
N PRO A 155 -15.10 -32.56 -14.61
CA PRO A 155 -14.09 -33.47 -15.13
C PRO A 155 -12.70 -33.07 -14.66
N PHE A 156 -11.80 -34.04 -14.52
CA PHE A 156 -10.39 -33.83 -14.23
C PHE A 156 -9.54 -34.71 -15.16
N GLU A 157 -8.38 -34.18 -15.52
CA GLU A 157 -7.35 -34.91 -16.25
C GLU A 157 -6.39 -35.63 -15.29
N ALA A 158 -5.52 -36.46 -15.85
CA ALA A 158 -4.51 -37.15 -15.07
C ALA A 158 -3.57 -36.11 -14.42
N PHE A 159 -3.34 -36.25 -13.11
CA PHE A 159 -2.52 -35.36 -12.28
C PHE A 159 -3.06 -33.92 -12.07
N ASP A 160 -4.32 -33.67 -12.48
CA ASP A 160 -4.98 -32.42 -12.10
C ASP A 160 -5.24 -32.39 -10.59
N PRO A 161 -5.07 -31.22 -9.92
CA PRO A 161 -5.43 -31.06 -8.53
C PRO A 161 -6.95 -31.16 -8.36
N ILE A 162 -7.42 -32.14 -7.56
CA ILE A 162 -8.83 -32.32 -7.22
C ILE A 162 -9.15 -31.58 -5.93
N VAL A 163 -8.26 -31.66 -4.94
CA VAL A 163 -8.32 -30.93 -3.68
C VAL A 163 -6.92 -30.44 -3.33
N SER A 164 -6.80 -29.20 -2.92
CA SER A 164 -5.55 -28.63 -2.40
C SER A 164 -5.68 -28.40 -0.90
N VAL A 165 -4.74 -28.93 -0.13
CA VAL A 165 -4.74 -28.92 1.33
C VAL A 165 -3.47 -28.21 1.83
N VAL A 166 -3.61 -27.34 2.81
CA VAL A 166 -2.47 -26.81 3.60
C VAL A 166 -2.18 -27.80 4.71
N ASP A 167 -0.96 -28.35 4.71
CA ASP A 167 -0.54 -29.32 5.71
C ASP A 167 -0.54 -28.73 7.11
N GLY A 168 -0.96 -29.52 8.10
CA GLY A 168 -0.92 -29.20 9.52
C GLY A 168 -2.28 -29.08 10.18
N ASP A 169 -2.38 -29.50 11.43
CA ASP A 169 -3.56 -29.32 12.28
C ASP A 169 -3.81 -27.83 12.55
N ALA A 170 -5.04 -27.50 12.95
CA ALA A 170 -5.48 -26.12 13.22
C ALA A 170 -4.55 -25.38 14.24
N ASP A 171 -3.99 -26.10 15.22
CA ASP A 171 -3.04 -25.52 16.17
C ASP A 171 -1.63 -25.39 15.59
N SER A 172 -1.21 -26.34 14.75
CA SER A 172 0.04 -26.25 14.00
C SER A 172 0.01 -25.11 12.98
N GLN A 173 -1.13 -24.84 12.36
CA GLN A 173 -1.30 -23.73 11.41
C GLN A 173 -1.18 -22.37 12.09
N LYS A 174 -1.61 -22.21 13.33
CA LYS A 174 -1.38 -20.98 14.13
C LYS A 174 0.09 -20.75 14.41
N GLN A 175 0.90 -21.82 14.49
CA GLN A 175 2.35 -21.74 14.71
C GLN A 175 3.16 -21.71 13.40
N GLN A 176 2.56 -22.13 12.27
CA GLN A 176 3.24 -22.10 10.99
C GLN A 176 3.59 -20.68 10.58
N SER A 177 4.78 -20.52 10.03
CA SER A 177 5.19 -19.27 9.41
C SER A 177 4.26 -18.97 8.23
N THR A 178 3.52 -17.89 8.35
CA THR A 178 2.66 -17.37 7.29
C THR A 178 3.31 -16.17 6.65
N GLN A 179 3.21 -16.09 5.35
CA GLN A 179 3.64 -14.95 4.55
C GLN A 179 2.44 -14.33 3.87
N LEU A 180 2.54 -13.08 3.52
CA LEU A 180 1.57 -12.44 2.67
C LEU A 180 2.10 -12.44 1.25
N ILE A 181 1.34 -13.04 0.33
CA ILE A 181 1.56 -12.92 -1.11
C ILE A 181 0.74 -11.73 -1.58
N ALA A 182 1.41 -10.66 -1.97
CA ALA A 182 0.77 -9.42 -2.39
C ALA A 182 1.09 -9.11 -3.85
N TYR A 183 0.20 -8.38 -4.50
CA TYR A 183 0.32 -8.00 -5.89
C TYR A 183 0.30 -6.48 -6.01
N ALA A 184 1.42 -5.93 -6.46
CA ALA A 184 1.63 -4.51 -6.65
C ALA A 184 1.51 -4.15 -8.14
N ASP A 185 1.01 -2.98 -8.45
CA ASP A 185 1.05 -2.43 -9.79
C ASP A 185 2.46 -1.95 -10.18
N ASN A 186 2.66 -1.60 -11.44
CA ASN A 186 3.96 -1.17 -11.97
C ASN A 186 4.49 0.12 -11.30
N GLU A 187 3.60 0.98 -10.79
CA GLU A 187 3.98 2.22 -10.13
C GLU A 187 4.51 1.93 -8.72
N ALA A 188 3.80 1.12 -7.94
CA ALA A 188 4.20 0.71 -6.61
C ALA A 188 5.48 -0.14 -6.63
N GLN A 189 5.56 -1.12 -7.55
CA GLN A 189 6.69 -2.05 -7.67
C GLN A 189 8.05 -1.36 -7.88
N ARG A 190 8.08 -0.24 -8.61
CA ARG A 190 9.33 0.51 -8.89
C ARG A 190 10.07 0.94 -7.63
N ASP A 191 9.32 1.28 -6.60
CA ASP A 191 9.85 1.88 -5.38
C ASP A 191 9.96 0.86 -4.24
N LEU A 192 9.41 -0.36 -4.41
CA LEU A 192 9.50 -1.45 -3.44
C LEU A 192 10.89 -2.12 -3.48
N GLN A 193 11.44 -2.37 -2.29
CA GLN A 193 12.72 -3.04 -2.10
C GLN A 193 12.63 -4.08 -0.98
N VAL A 194 13.43 -5.13 -1.10
CA VAL A 194 13.58 -6.14 -0.04
C VAL A 194 14.10 -5.48 1.24
N GLY A 195 13.53 -5.86 2.36
CA GLY A 195 13.87 -5.33 3.69
C GLY A 195 13.01 -4.15 4.13
N MET A 196 12.17 -3.57 3.28
CA MET A 196 11.23 -2.51 3.67
C MET A 196 10.18 -3.05 4.64
N GLU A 197 9.75 -2.19 5.56
CA GLU A 197 8.65 -2.48 6.47
C GLU A 197 7.31 -2.29 5.77
N ALA A 198 6.40 -3.22 6.00
CA ALA A 198 5.04 -3.21 5.49
C ALA A 198 4.05 -3.22 6.65
N GLN A 199 2.98 -2.48 6.51
CA GLN A 199 1.84 -2.48 7.42
C GLN A 199 0.72 -3.26 6.76
N VAL A 200 0.25 -4.33 7.40
CA VAL A 200 -0.73 -5.26 6.84
C VAL A 200 -1.96 -5.33 7.73
N TRP A 201 -3.15 -5.21 7.14
CA TRP A 201 -4.41 -5.33 7.87
C TRP A 201 -5.48 -5.99 6.98
N PRO A 202 -6.49 -6.67 7.53
CA PRO A 202 -7.60 -7.21 6.76
C PRO A 202 -8.30 -6.11 5.95
N ALA A 203 -8.58 -6.36 4.69
CA ALA A 203 -9.06 -5.31 3.77
C ALA A 203 -10.50 -4.88 4.05
N ASP A 204 -11.27 -5.70 4.77
CA ASP A 204 -12.64 -5.40 5.17
C ASP A 204 -12.70 -4.46 6.39
N GLU A 205 -11.56 -4.25 7.06
CA GLU A 205 -11.45 -3.45 8.28
C GLU A 205 -10.70 -2.13 8.03
N LYS A 206 -10.88 -1.17 8.94
CA LYS A 206 -10.18 0.10 8.87
C LYS A 206 -8.91 0.07 9.71
N ARG A 207 -7.78 0.33 9.08
CA ARG A 207 -6.48 0.36 9.75
C ARG A 207 -6.45 1.25 11.00
N ASP A 208 -7.15 2.38 10.97
CA ASP A 208 -7.11 3.36 12.06
C ASP A 208 -7.93 2.90 13.29
N GLU A 209 -8.83 1.90 13.11
CA GLU A 209 -9.66 1.33 14.18
C GLU A 209 -8.99 0.09 14.80
N ILE A 210 -8.48 -0.83 13.97
CA ILE A 210 -7.92 -2.10 14.44
C ILE A 210 -6.38 -2.12 14.53
N GLY A 211 -5.70 -1.14 13.94
CA GLY A 211 -4.26 -1.17 13.77
C GLY A 211 -3.80 -1.98 12.55
N TYR A 212 -2.58 -2.46 12.61
CA TYR A 212 -1.96 -3.25 11.55
C TYR A 212 -0.95 -4.25 12.12
N VAL A 213 -0.74 -5.33 11.42
CA VAL A 213 0.36 -6.27 11.66
C VAL A 213 1.62 -5.76 10.98
N ARG A 214 2.75 -5.84 11.67
CA ARG A 214 4.06 -5.53 11.10
C ARG A 214 4.51 -6.65 10.20
N GLY A 215 4.96 -6.29 9.01
CA GLY A 215 5.56 -7.20 8.04
C GLY A 215 6.86 -6.66 7.48
N ARG A 216 7.64 -7.53 6.85
CA ARG A 216 8.87 -7.16 6.15
C ARG A 216 8.87 -7.77 4.76
N ILE A 217 9.17 -6.98 3.74
CA ILE A 217 9.31 -7.46 2.38
C ILE A 217 10.55 -8.34 2.29
N ILE A 218 10.35 -9.62 1.98
CA ILE A 218 11.43 -10.61 1.80
C ILE A 218 11.78 -10.85 0.34
N GLN A 219 10.81 -10.63 -0.57
CA GLN A 219 11.03 -10.80 -2.01
C GLN A 219 10.16 -9.84 -2.81
N VAL A 220 10.71 -9.28 -3.88
CA VAL A 220 10.00 -8.51 -4.90
C VAL A 220 10.31 -9.14 -6.24
N VAL A 221 9.31 -9.76 -6.86
CA VAL A 221 9.44 -10.36 -8.18
C VAL A 221 9.36 -9.24 -9.22
N ARG A 222 10.40 -9.08 -10.01
CA ARG A 222 10.49 -8.02 -11.04
C ARG A 222 9.93 -8.44 -12.40
N TYR A 223 9.48 -9.67 -12.50
CA TYR A 223 8.81 -10.20 -13.69
C TYR A 223 7.30 -10.04 -13.51
N PRO A 224 6.59 -9.53 -14.51
CA PRO A 224 5.15 -9.39 -14.42
C PRO A 224 4.48 -10.78 -14.42
N VAL A 225 3.46 -10.92 -13.59
CA VAL A 225 2.61 -12.09 -13.47
C VAL A 225 1.28 -11.79 -14.13
N ASP A 226 0.72 -12.77 -14.82
CA ASP A 226 -0.60 -12.66 -15.41
C ASP A 226 -1.70 -13.20 -14.47
N ALA A 227 -2.95 -13.12 -14.93
CA ALA A 227 -4.09 -13.53 -14.14
C ALA A 227 -4.13 -15.06 -13.90
N ASP A 228 -3.63 -15.85 -14.83
CA ASP A 228 -3.62 -17.30 -14.72
C ASP A 228 -2.56 -17.78 -13.75
N ASP A 229 -1.38 -17.14 -13.75
CA ASP A 229 -0.33 -17.37 -12.74
C ASP A 229 -0.85 -17.10 -11.32
N VAL A 230 -1.57 -15.97 -11.13
CA VAL A 230 -2.15 -15.61 -9.83
C VAL A 230 -3.20 -16.64 -9.39
N ARG A 231 -4.08 -17.10 -10.28
CA ARG A 231 -5.07 -18.16 -9.97
C ARG A 231 -4.40 -19.46 -9.56
N GLN A 232 -3.39 -19.88 -10.33
CA GLN A 232 -2.64 -21.09 -10.03
C GLN A 232 -1.89 -20.99 -8.69
N ARG A 233 -1.34 -19.84 -8.38
CA ARG A 233 -0.60 -19.57 -7.13
C ARG A 233 -1.53 -19.60 -5.91
N LEU A 234 -2.69 -18.95 -6.01
CA LEU A 234 -3.64 -18.82 -4.91
C LEU A 234 -4.64 -19.96 -4.81
N LYS A 235 -4.70 -20.84 -5.82
CA LYS A 235 -5.67 -21.95 -5.91
C LYS A 235 -7.13 -21.50 -5.74
N SER A 236 -7.43 -20.22 -6.05
CA SER A 236 -8.76 -19.62 -5.88
C SER A 236 -9.00 -18.52 -6.92
N ASP A 237 -10.00 -18.76 -7.78
CA ASP A 237 -10.44 -17.78 -8.79
C ASP A 237 -11.01 -16.52 -8.15
N VAL A 238 -11.75 -16.68 -7.05
CA VAL A 238 -12.38 -15.58 -6.33
C VAL A 238 -11.33 -14.64 -5.74
N LEU A 239 -10.29 -15.19 -5.11
CA LEU A 239 -9.18 -14.41 -4.54
C LEU A 239 -8.37 -13.73 -5.64
N ALA A 240 -8.06 -14.43 -6.72
CA ALA A 240 -7.34 -13.88 -7.86
C ALA A 240 -8.11 -12.72 -8.50
N GLN A 241 -9.41 -12.88 -8.74
CA GLN A 241 -10.25 -11.83 -9.31
C GLN A 241 -10.34 -10.60 -8.39
N ARG A 242 -10.45 -10.81 -7.07
CA ARG A 242 -10.50 -9.73 -6.08
C ARG A 242 -9.17 -8.94 -6.02
N LEU A 243 -8.03 -9.62 -6.15
CA LEU A 243 -6.70 -9.01 -6.16
C LEU A 243 -6.40 -8.21 -7.43
N LEU A 244 -6.75 -8.76 -8.59
CA LEU A 244 -6.48 -8.16 -9.89
C LEU A 244 -7.48 -7.05 -10.23
N GLY A 245 -8.69 -7.08 -9.64
CA GLY A 245 -9.79 -6.17 -9.95
C GLY A 245 -10.34 -6.36 -11.37
N GLU A 246 -11.19 -5.44 -11.82
CA GLU A 246 -11.74 -5.45 -13.19
C GLU A 246 -10.67 -4.98 -14.19
N GLY A 247 -10.20 -5.90 -15.00
CA GLY A 247 -9.24 -5.68 -16.09
C GLY A 247 -7.94 -6.46 -15.91
N GLN A 248 -7.35 -6.88 -17.03
CA GLN A 248 -6.02 -7.51 -17.06
C GLN A 248 -4.96 -6.46 -16.75
N LYS A 249 -4.68 -6.24 -15.48
CA LYS A 249 -3.55 -5.43 -15.05
C LYS A 249 -2.32 -6.31 -14.95
N VAL A 250 -1.24 -5.84 -15.52
CA VAL A 250 0.09 -6.40 -15.26
C VAL A 250 0.41 -6.12 -13.79
N VAL A 251 0.63 -7.14 -13.00
CA VAL A 251 0.95 -7.05 -11.57
C VAL A 251 2.28 -7.73 -11.28
N TYR A 252 2.87 -7.37 -10.16
CA TYR A 252 4.15 -7.90 -9.69
C TYR A 252 3.95 -8.52 -8.32
N GLU A 253 4.43 -9.75 -8.14
CA GLU A 253 4.34 -10.45 -6.87
C GLU A 253 5.34 -9.88 -5.86
N VAL A 254 4.86 -9.64 -4.65
CA VAL A 254 5.65 -9.19 -3.50
C VAL A 254 5.36 -10.13 -2.34
N ILE A 255 6.40 -10.72 -1.77
CA ILE A 255 6.28 -11.61 -0.62
C ILE A 255 6.70 -10.87 0.63
N ILE A 256 5.82 -10.87 1.61
CA ILE A 256 5.98 -10.19 2.89
C ILE A 256 5.93 -11.21 4.02
N ASP A 257 6.97 -11.24 4.82
CA ASP A 257 7.01 -12.01 6.05
C ASP A 257 6.26 -11.27 7.16
N LEU A 258 5.25 -11.90 7.76
CA LEU A 258 4.45 -11.32 8.84
C LEU A 258 5.14 -11.56 10.18
N GLN A 259 5.45 -10.50 10.89
CA GLN A 259 6.14 -10.60 12.17
C GLN A 259 5.22 -11.15 13.25
N ARG A 260 5.78 -12.08 14.04
CA ARG A 260 5.11 -12.66 15.20
C ARG A 260 5.41 -11.84 16.45
N ASN A 261 4.47 -11.85 17.38
CA ASN A 261 4.65 -11.22 18.68
C ASN A 261 5.77 -11.94 19.45
N PRO A 262 6.83 -11.24 19.90
CA PRO A 262 7.92 -11.87 20.63
C PRO A 262 7.47 -12.52 21.96
N SER A 263 6.37 -12.04 22.55
CA SER A 263 5.84 -12.57 23.83
C SER A 263 4.85 -13.72 23.63
N ASP A 264 4.22 -13.81 22.44
CA ASP A 264 3.28 -14.87 22.10
C ASP A 264 3.47 -15.26 20.63
N PRO A 265 4.22 -16.34 20.35
CA PRO A 265 4.49 -16.79 18.98
C PRO A 265 3.24 -17.24 18.20
N THR A 266 2.10 -17.44 18.86
CA THR A 266 0.85 -17.82 18.22
C THR A 266 0.10 -16.63 17.62
N SER A 267 0.41 -15.40 18.05
CA SER A 267 -0.18 -14.16 17.58
C SER A 267 0.78 -13.35 16.71
N TYR A 268 0.23 -12.47 15.88
CA TYR A 268 1.00 -11.51 15.08
C TYR A 268 1.39 -10.28 15.91
N ASP A 269 2.44 -9.58 15.48
CA ASP A 269 2.87 -8.31 16.09
C ASP A 269 1.98 -7.15 15.59
N TRP A 270 0.89 -6.90 16.33
CA TRP A 270 -0.04 -5.82 16.08
C TRP A 270 0.45 -4.49 16.64
N SER A 271 0.17 -3.39 15.92
CA SER A 271 0.56 -2.02 16.33
C SER A 271 -0.10 -1.55 17.62
N PHE A 272 -1.35 -1.97 17.91
CA PHE A 272 -2.13 -1.60 19.10
C PHE A 272 -2.51 -2.79 20.01
N GLY A 273 -1.88 -3.95 19.83
CA GLY A 273 -2.32 -5.21 20.43
C GLY A 273 -3.33 -5.91 19.52
N GLN A 274 -3.46 -7.22 19.67
CA GLN A 274 -4.36 -8.01 18.83
C GLN A 274 -5.82 -7.66 19.17
N PRO A 275 -6.65 -7.24 18.19
CA PRO A 275 -8.07 -7.04 18.43
C PRO A 275 -8.77 -8.39 18.65
N ASP A 276 -9.72 -8.44 19.58
CA ASP A 276 -10.41 -9.69 19.97
C ASP A 276 -11.26 -10.29 18.84
N ASP A 277 -11.76 -9.45 17.94
CA ASP A 277 -12.70 -9.85 16.87
C ASP A 277 -12.05 -10.04 15.50
N VAL A 278 -10.72 -9.82 15.37
CA VAL A 278 -10.04 -9.86 14.07
C VAL A 278 -9.04 -11.00 14.01
N SER A 279 -9.26 -11.91 13.07
CA SER A 279 -8.37 -13.03 12.79
C SER A 279 -7.68 -12.88 11.43
N MET A 280 -6.36 -13.02 11.41
CA MET A 280 -5.56 -13.09 10.19
C MET A 280 -5.15 -14.55 9.92
N GLY A 281 -6.09 -15.34 9.44
CA GLY A 281 -5.85 -16.73 9.04
C GLY A 281 -5.41 -16.86 7.57
N ILE A 282 -5.06 -18.09 7.19
CA ILE A 282 -4.76 -18.44 5.79
C ILE A 282 -5.98 -18.13 4.91
N GLY A 283 -5.75 -17.48 3.76
CA GLY A 283 -6.80 -17.04 2.84
C GLY A 283 -7.37 -15.65 3.17
N THR A 284 -6.97 -15.01 4.27
CA THR A 284 -7.43 -13.65 4.58
C THR A 284 -6.92 -12.65 3.55
N TYR A 285 -7.84 -11.90 2.94
CA TYR A 285 -7.53 -10.82 2.02
C TYR A 285 -7.12 -9.56 2.80
N CYS A 286 -5.95 -9.05 2.51
CA CYS A 286 -5.33 -7.95 3.25
C CYS A 286 -5.00 -6.77 2.37
N SER A 287 -5.09 -5.58 2.95
CA SER A 287 -4.51 -4.36 2.40
C SER A 287 -3.12 -4.14 2.98
N VAL A 288 -2.21 -3.65 2.15
CA VAL A 288 -0.82 -3.40 2.51
C VAL A 288 -0.45 -1.96 2.24
N LEU A 289 0.30 -1.39 3.16
CA LEU A 289 0.92 -0.09 3.02
C LEU A 289 2.41 -0.20 3.30
N THR A 290 3.23 0.23 2.34
CA THR A 290 4.69 0.31 2.50
C THR A 290 5.14 1.74 2.29
N GLU A 291 5.98 2.25 3.20
CA GLU A 291 6.65 3.54 3.01
C GLU A 291 7.87 3.33 2.11
N THR A 292 7.81 3.89 0.89
CA THR A 292 8.79 3.59 -0.16
C THR A 292 9.97 4.53 -0.14
N ARG A 293 9.74 5.83 -0.24
CA ARG A 293 10.82 6.82 -0.31
C ARG A 293 10.58 7.96 0.67
N ARG A 294 11.63 8.32 1.40
CA ARG A 294 11.68 9.57 2.15
C ARG A 294 12.34 10.64 1.29
N ARG A 295 11.58 11.65 0.90
CA ARG A 295 12.09 12.78 0.12
C ARG A 295 12.02 14.06 0.96
N SER A 296 13.01 14.94 0.81
CA SER A 296 12.90 16.26 1.42
C SER A 296 11.83 17.09 0.69
N MET A 297 11.17 18.01 1.42
CA MET A 297 10.15 18.91 0.85
C MET A 297 10.68 19.69 -0.37
N PHE A 298 11.96 20.08 -0.36
CA PHE A 298 12.58 20.78 -1.48
C PHE A 298 12.69 19.90 -2.73
N GLN A 299 13.07 18.61 -2.59
CA GLN A 299 13.13 17.68 -3.73
C GLN A 299 11.75 17.50 -4.34
N TYR A 300 10.72 17.39 -3.51
CA TYR A 300 9.34 17.28 -3.96
C TYR A 300 8.87 18.53 -4.74
N LEU A 301 9.16 19.73 -4.25
CA LEU A 301 8.82 21.00 -4.92
C LEU A 301 9.56 21.18 -6.24
N PHE A 302 10.85 20.82 -6.29
CA PHE A 302 11.65 20.91 -7.52
C PHE A 302 11.17 19.90 -8.59
N GLU A 303 10.80 18.69 -8.20
CA GLU A 303 10.30 17.67 -9.12
C GLU A 303 8.91 18.03 -9.66
N ALA A 304 8.03 18.54 -8.79
CA ALA A 304 6.72 19.06 -9.20
C ALA A 304 6.84 20.25 -10.18
N SER A 305 7.82 21.14 -9.95
CA SER A 305 8.07 22.26 -10.87
C SER A 305 8.66 21.81 -12.21
N ARG A 306 9.57 20.84 -12.23
CA ARG A 306 10.13 20.27 -13.46
C ARG A 306 9.08 19.58 -14.33
N THR A 307 8.16 18.84 -13.75
CA THR A 307 7.06 18.21 -14.48
C THR A 307 6.11 19.24 -15.05
N HIS A 308 5.84 20.31 -14.32
CA HIS A 308 4.99 21.41 -14.80
C HIS A 308 5.62 22.16 -15.97
N PHE A 309 6.91 22.47 -15.91
CA PHE A 309 7.66 23.11 -17.00
C PHE A 309 7.79 22.22 -18.23
N ARG A 310 7.94 20.90 -18.07
CA ARG A 310 8.00 19.96 -19.19
C ARG A 310 6.64 19.86 -19.91
N ASN A 311 5.54 19.83 -19.16
CA ASN A 311 4.20 19.80 -19.72
C ASN A 311 3.79 21.11 -20.40
N LEU A 312 4.34 22.25 -19.95
CA LEU A 312 4.19 23.53 -20.64
C LEU A 312 4.95 23.55 -21.98
N LYS A 313 6.18 23.02 -22.05
CA LYS A 313 6.96 22.93 -23.28
C LYS A 313 6.28 22.08 -24.36
N LEU A 314 5.67 20.94 -23.96
CA LEU A 314 4.94 20.04 -24.87
C LEU A 314 3.59 20.62 -25.37
N LYS A 315 3.12 21.73 -24.80
CA LYS A 315 1.87 22.39 -25.19
C LYS A 315 2.09 23.56 -26.16
N PHE A 316 3.36 23.95 -26.36
CA PHE A 316 3.77 25.05 -27.25
C PHE A 316 4.63 24.58 -28.45
N GLU A 317 4.87 23.27 -28.59
CA GLU A 317 5.31 22.59 -29.82
C GLU A 317 4.11 21.89 -30.50
#